data_fe123e1e49f141103bbb8de7c390b988
#
_entry.id   fe123e1e49f141103bbb8de7c390b988
#
_cell.length_a   1.000
_cell.length_b   1.000
_cell.length_c   1.000
_cell.angle_alpha   90.00
_cell.angle_beta   90.00
_cell.angle_gamma   90.00
#
_symmetry.space_group_name_H-M   'P 1'
#
loop_
_entity.id
_entity.type
_entity.pdbx_description
1 polymer ?
#
loop_
_entity_poly.entity_id
_entity_poly.type
_entity_poly.pdbx_seq_one_letter_code
_entity_poly.pdbx_strand_id
1 'polypeptide(L)'
;MSGMFCRHNRMTSKCAICSREIEDQLRTKSPVRHVHVRKPGATSTPRSARSTSGTGTTKANPKRVVTRQLQRAADDGYRNPLVPGLKATADAERLAGALTQAEIRLHPPGPYPIIAEEPDLEQATWLAFLLALAPELRELIEETRPRWEDADLDALPEAKARTATAYRAWVARAGSQAEAFTGEASWTPERRFERVFERIALPGFTRAGRYGLLTTLGAAGRYPFTANSVQFVEDDATVLAAKRALVSGDRMLLERRAKDFAEAADLPIAALDRGFAVWGTPGEHVDLTVDPAPGVAAALRIG
;
A
#
# COMPACT_ATOMS: atom_id res chain seq x y z
N MET A 1 -39.49 -21.49 -16.46
CA MET A 1 -38.16 -21.16 -17.00
C MET A 1 -37.44 -20.35 -15.93
N SER A 2 -36.52 -20.99 -15.19
CA SER A 2 -35.77 -20.32 -14.10
C SER A 2 -34.77 -19.38 -14.72
N GLY A 3 -34.88 -18.10 -14.36
CA GLY A 3 -34.00 -17.04 -14.87
C GLY A 3 -32.52 -17.32 -14.60
N MET A 4 -31.68 -17.16 -15.60
CA MET A 4 -30.23 -17.40 -15.57
C MET A 4 -29.50 -16.43 -14.66
N PHE A 5 -30.15 -15.32 -14.26
CA PHE A 5 -29.63 -14.26 -13.39
C PHE A 5 -30.45 -14.16 -12.11
N CYS A 6 -29.74 -13.99 -10.97
CA CYS A 6 -30.35 -13.80 -9.67
C CYS A 6 -30.68 -12.32 -9.40
N ARG A 7 -31.41 -12.05 -8.29
CA ARG A 7 -31.76 -10.69 -7.83
C ARG A 7 -30.55 -9.74 -7.62
N HIS A 8 -29.32 -10.25 -7.59
CA HIS A 8 -28.08 -9.48 -7.49
C HIS A 8 -27.43 -9.22 -8.86
N ASN A 9 -28.16 -9.43 -9.96
CA ASN A 9 -27.73 -9.26 -11.35
C ASN A 9 -26.46 -10.06 -11.74
N ARG A 10 -26.29 -11.25 -11.13
CA ARG A 10 -25.21 -12.20 -11.40
C ARG A 10 -25.78 -13.55 -11.83
N MET A 11 -25.02 -14.33 -12.60
CA MET A 11 -25.40 -15.72 -12.87
C MET A 11 -25.62 -16.45 -11.54
N THR A 12 -26.74 -17.16 -11.40
CA THR A 12 -27.15 -17.83 -10.15
C THR A 12 -26.05 -18.76 -9.61
N SER A 13 -25.36 -19.47 -10.51
CA SER A 13 -24.22 -20.35 -10.18
C SER A 13 -22.92 -19.61 -9.73
N LYS A 14 -22.82 -18.31 -9.97
CA LYS A 14 -21.65 -17.48 -9.61
C LYS A 14 -21.96 -16.45 -8.52
N CYS A 15 -23.16 -16.46 -7.97
CA CYS A 15 -23.57 -15.58 -6.88
C CYS A 15 -23.38 -16.27 -5.53
N ALA A 16 -22.37 -15.89 -4.75
CA ALA A 16 -22.05 -16.51 -3.47
C ALA A 16 -23.21 -16.47 -2.43
N ILE A 17 -24.11 -15.50 -2.53
CA ILE A 17 -25.28 -15.39 -1.65
C ILE A 17 -26.34 -16.39 -2.08
N CYS A 18 -26.69 -16.45 -3.38
CA CYS A 18 -27.71 -17.36 -3.89
C CYS A 18 -27.24 -18.81 -3.86
N SER A 19 -25.95 -19.08 -4.05
CA SER A 19 -25.40 -20.45 -3.91
C SER A 19 -25.51 -20.97 -2.48
N ARG A 20 -25.28 -20.14 -1.46
CA ARG A 20 -25.48 -20.53 -0.05
C ARG A 20 -26.95 -20.76 0.29
N GLU A 21 -27.86 -19.91 -0.18
CA GLU A 21 -29.32 -20.11 0.02
C GLU A 21 -29.79 -21.44 -0.58
N ILE A 22 -29.25 -21.84 -1.73
CA ILE A 22 -29.58 -23.11 -2.39
C ILE A 22 -28.99 -24.29 -1.61
N GLU A 23 -27.76 -24.21 -1.13
CA GLU A 23 -27.12 -25.23 -0.29
C GLU A 23 -27.86 -25.44 1.03
N ASP A 24 -28.29 -24.38 1.68
CA ASP A 24 -29.07 -24.44 2.93
C ASP A 24 -30.46 -25.05 2.70
N GLN A 25 -31.13 -24.75 1.58
CA GLN A 25 -32.39 -25.37 1.20
C GLN A 25 -32.25 -26.88 0.90
N LEU A 26 -31.14 -27.30 0.34
CA LEU A 26 -30.82 -28.71 0.09
C LEU A 26 -30.51 -29.47 1.38
N ARG A 27 -29.85 -28.82 2.34
CA ARG A 27 -29.58 -29.38 3.67
C ARG A 27 -30.84 -29.61 4.50
N THR A 28 -31.80 -28.70 4.43
CA THR A 28 -33.09 -28.84 5.18
C THR A 28 -34.02 -29.88 4.61
N LYS A 29 -33.79 -30.36 3.39
CA LYS A 29 -34.59 -31.43 2.74
C LYS A 29 -34.03 -32.84 2.90
N SER A 30 -32.93 -33.05 3.61
CA SER A 30 -32.38 -34.38 3.87
C SER A 30 -33.00 -35.01 5.12
N PRO A 31 -33.47 -36.26 5.08
CA PRO A 31 -34.15 -36.90 6.22
C PRO A 31 -33.17 -37.15 7.38
N VAL A 32 -33.63 -36.80 8.57
CA VAL A 32 -32.91 -36.95 9.84
C VAL A 32 -32.54 -38.41 10.08
N ARG A 33 -31.28 -38.77 10.10
CA ARG A 33 -30.80 -40.06 10.64
C ARG A 33 -30.70 -39.96 12.16
N HIS A 34 -31.45 -40.78 12.85
CA HIS A 34 -31.40 -40.96 14.30
C HIS A 34 -30.01 -41.38 14.74
N VAL A 35 -29.40 -40.57 15.62
CA VAL A 35 -28.16 -40.91 16.32
C VAL A 35 -28.49 -41.52 17.66
N HIS A 36 -28.05 -42.74 17.88
CA HIS A 36 -28.13 -43.43 19.17
C HIS A 36 -27.24 -42.73 20.21
N VAL A 37 -27.89 -42.31 21.29
CA VAL A 37 -27.23 -41.79 22.50
C VAL A 37 -26.61 -42.94 23.26
N ARG A 38 -25.28 -42.92 23.46
CA ARG A 38 -24.55 -43.77 24.44
C ARG A 38 -24.27 -42.96 25.72
N LYS A 39 -24.69 -43.55 26.86
CA LYS A 39 -24.42 -43.05 28.21
C LYS A 39 -22.93 -43.11 28.59
N PRO A 40 -22.45 -42.25 29.51
CA PRO A 40 -21.09 -42.21 29.97
C PRO A 40 -20.83 -43.23 31.12
N GLY A 41 -19.64 -43.84 31.08
CA GLY A 41 -19.18 -44.75 32.15
C GLY A 41 -17.66 -44.90 32.17
N ALA A 42 -17.09 -44.39 33.27
CA ALA A 42 -15.89 -44.86 34.04
C ALA A 42 -14.52 -44.96 33.41
N THR A 43 -13.63 -44.12 33.93
CA THR A 43 -12.23 -44.28 34.40
C THR A 43 -11.43 -45.53 34.04
N SER A 44 -10.21 -45.36 33.51
CA SER A 44 -8.96 -45.92 34.08
C SER A 44 -7.72 -45.54 33.30
N THR A 45 -6.67 -45.30 34.03
CA THR A 45 -5.26 -44.96 33.94
C THR A 45 -4.37 -45.57 32.85
N PRO A 46 -3.12 -45.11 32.72
CA PRO A 46 -2.34 -45.08 31.47
C PRO A 46 -1.38 -46.29 31.32
N ARG A 47 -1.03 -46.60 30.09
CA ARG A 47 0.09 -47.48 29.83
C ARG A 47 0.93 -47.04 28.62
N SER A 48 2.22 -47.01 28.87
CA SER A 48 3.35 -46.58 28.08
C SER A 48 3.59 -47.35 26.77
N ALA A 49 4.17 -46.64 25.81
CA ALA A 49 5.17 -47.01 24.82
C ALA A 49 4.95 -48.19 23.88
N ARG A 50 4.93 -47.93 22.58
CA ARG A 50 5.86 -48.51 21.61
C ARG A 50 5.83 -47.80 20.26
N SER A 51 7.00 -47.47 19.77
CA SER A 51 7.31 -46.93 18.46
C SER A 51 7.01 -47.92 17.34
N THR A 52 6.37 -47.45 16.24
CA THR A 52 6.55 -48.02 14.91
C THR A 52 6.47 -46.93 13.87
N SER A 53 7.51 -46.90 13.03
CA SER A 53 7.70 -46.09 11.86
C SER A 53 6.53 -46.17 10.86
N GLY A 54 5.98 -45.05 10.44
CA GLY A 54 4.99 -44.97 9.39
C GLY A 54 5.13 -43.64 8.63
N THR A 55 5.48 -43.76 7.38
CA THR A 55 5.67 -42.78 6.32
C THR A 55 4.77 -41.53 6.41
N GLY A 56 5.43 -40.36 6.54
CA GLY A 56 4.76 -39.10 6.74
C GLY A 56 4.17 -38.52 5.49
N THR A 57 2.89 -38.26 5.55
CA THR A 57 2.26 -37.22 4.77
C THR A 57 2.48 -35.90 5.50
N THR A 58 3.24 -35.02 4.90
CA THR A 58 3.49 -33.65 5.39
C THR A 58 2.17 -32.89 5.45
N LYS A 59 1.56 -32.85 6.63
CA LYS A 59 0.49 -31.88 6.93
C LYS A 59 1.10 -30.48 6.82
N ALA A 60 0.63 -29.72 5.83
CA ALA A 60 0.96 -28.31 5.68
C ALA A 60 0.69 -27.60 7.03
N ASN A 61 1.74 -27.09 7.63
CA ASN A 61 1.67 -26.29 8.85
C ASN A 61 0.78 -25.07 8.57
N PRO A 62 -0.30 -24.81 9.31
CA PRO A 62 -1.11 -23.62 9.09
C PRO A 62 -0.19 -22.42 9.30
N LYS A 63 -0.05 -21.59 8.27
CA LYS A 63 0.71 -20.34 8.32
C LYS A 63 0.18 -19.56 9.54
N ARG A 64 1.00 -19.50 10.58
CA ARG A 64 0.72 -18.71 11.79
C ARG A 64 0.63 -17.24 11.34
N VAL A 65 -0.58 -16.74 11.23
CA VAL A 65 -0.81 -15.31 10.99
C VAL A 65 -0.27 -14.58 12.21
N VAL A 66 0.92 -14.03 12.09
CA VAL A 66 1.48 -13.12 13.09
C VAL A 66 0.74 -11.80 12.92
N THR A 67 -0.34 -11.64 13.68
CA THR A 67 -0.99 -10.34 13.82
C THR A 67 -0.05 -9.44 14.60
N ARG A 68 0.75 -8.65 13.90
CA ARG A 68 1.52 -7.57 14.52
C ARG A 68 0.52 -6.53 15.01
N GLN A 69 0.18 -6.56 16.28
CA GLN A 69 -0.56 -5.47 16.90
C GLN A 69 0.36 -4.26 16.92
N LEU A 70 -0.03 -3.21 16.20
CA LEU A 70 0.54 -1.88 16.38
C LEU A 70 0.32 -1.49 17.85
N GLN A 71 1.40 -1.25 18.58
CA GLN A 71 1.30 -0.63 19.91
C GLN A 71 0.72 0.76 19.70
N ARG A 72 -0.56 0.92 20.06
CA ARG A 72 -1.19 2.23 20.11
C ARG A 72 -0.80 2.87 21.44
N ALA A 73 -0.53 4.19 21.39
CA ALA A 73 -0.45 4.96 22.62
C ALA A 73 -1.78 4.85 23.39
N ALA A 74 -1.71 4.92 24.72
CA ALA A 74 -2.90 4.89 25.55
C ALA A 74 -3.81 6.09 25.22
N ASP A 75 -5.13 5.87 25.21
CA ASP A 75 -6.10 6.96 25.01
C ASP A 75 -5.94 7.98 26.14
N ASP A 76 -5.46 9.18 25.84
CA ASP A 76 -5.26 10.30 26.77
C ASP A 76 -6.35 11.37 26.63
N GLY A 77 -7.40 11.08 25.87
CA GLY A 77 -8.49 12.01 25.61
C GLY A 77 -8.31 12.90 24.39
N TYR A 78 -7.23 12.75 23.62
CA TYR A 78 -7.05 13.48 22.37
C TYR A 78 -8.22 13.25 21.40
N ARG A 79 -8.77 14.33 20.86
CA ARG A 79 -9.90 14.29 19.91
C ARG A 79 -9.72 15.36 18.85
N ASN A 80 -9.73 14.91 17.57
CA ASN A 80 -9.58 15.81 16.44
C ASN A 80 -10.53 15.37 15.30
N PRO A 81 -11.40 16.25 14.77
CA PRO A 81 -12.36 15.91 13.73
C PRO A 81 -11.72 15.57 12.39
N LEU A 82 -10.52 16.10 12.09
CA LEU A 82 -9.80 15.79 10.85
C LEU A 82 -9.19 14.39 10.88
N VAL A 83 -8.79 13.92 12.06
CA VAL A 83 -8.19 12.60 12.26
C VAL A 83 -8.87 11.84 13.41
N PRO A 84 -10.16 11.52 13.26
CA PRO A 84 -10.99 10.99 14.36
C PRO A 84 -10.52 9.62 14.88
N GLY A 85 -9.63 8.96 14.17
CA GLY A 85 -9.04 7.69 14.57
C GLY A 85 -7.88 7.80 15.57
N LEU A 86 -7.32 9.00 15.76
CA LEU A 86 -6.29 9.24 16.75
C LEU A 86 -6.95 9.50 18.11
N LYS A 87 -6.41 8.88 19.16
CA LYS A 87 -6.95 8.94 20.52
C LYS A 87 -5.90 9.34 21.55
N ALA A 88 -4.66 9.51 21.12
CA ALA A 88 -3.54 9.89 21.95
C ALA A 88 -2.75 11.03 21.32
N THR A 89 -2.33 11.99 22.13
CA THR A 89 -1.47 13.12 21.72
C THR A 89 -0.17 12.63 21.11
N ALA A 90 0.47 11.64 21.71
CA ALA A 90 1.70 11.05 21.16
C ALA A 90 1.55 10.45 19.75
N ASP A 91 0.37 9.88 19.41
CA ASP A 91 0.07 9.40 18.05
C ASP A 91 -0.09 10.57 17.08
N ALA A 92 -0.66 11.69 17.53
CA ALA A 92 -0.80 12.91 16.73
C ALA A 92 0.55 13.59 16.48
N GLU A 93 1.41 13.71 17.49
CA GLU A 93 2.78 14.22 17.38
C GLU A 93 3.62 13.38 16.42
N ARG A 94 3.52 12.06 16.54
CA ARG A 94 4.20 11.14 15.61
C ARG A 94 3.69 11.28 14.17
N LEU A 95 2.37 11.48 13.98
CA LEU A 95 1.81 11.74 12.64
C LEU A 95 2.33 13.08 12.12
N ALA A 96 2.37 14.11 12.94
CA ALA A 96 2.88 15.43 12.56
C ALA A 96 4.34 15.38 12.10
N GLY A 97 5.21 14.73 12.86
CA GLY A 97 6.61 14.54 12.48
C GLY A 97 6.74 13.77 11.16
N ALA A 98 5.97 12.70 10.96
CA ALA A 98 5.98 11.92 9.72
C ALA A 98 5.52 12.74 8.51
N LEU A 99 4.50 13.58 8.66
CA LEU A 99 3.98 14.44 7.60
C LEU A 99 4.98 15.55 7.24
N THR A 100 5.56 16.22 8.23
CA THR A 100 6.58 17.27 8.03
C THR A 100 7.81 16.72 7.31
N GLN A 101 8.31 15.55 7.72
CA GLN A 101 9.41 14.89 7.03
C GLN A 101 9.03 14.46 5.60
N ALA A 102 7.79 14.03 5.38
CA ALA A 102 7.32 13.70 4.05
C ALA A 102 7.23 14.92 3.14
N GLU A 103 6.79 16.08 3.68
CA GLU A 103 6.75 17.34 2.96
C GLU A 103 8.15 17.80 2.53
N ILE A 104 9.13 17.81 3.46
CA ILE A 104 10.52 18.18 3.17
C ILE A 104 11.05 17.39 1.97
N ARG A 105 10.71 16.12 1.83
CA ARG A 105 11.16 15.26 0.73
C ARG A 105 10.52 15.60 -0.63
N LEU A 106 9.48 16.43 -0.65
CA LEU A 106 8.84 16.90 -1.89
C LEU A 106 9.50 18.16 -2.46
N HIS A 107 10.41 18.78 -1.71
CA HIS A 107 11.20 19.93 -2.17
C HIS A 107 12.50 19.46 -2.85
N PRO A 108 13.02 20.22 -3.82
CA PRO A 108 14.31 19.93 -4.43
C PRO A 108 15.44 19.80 -3.40
N PRO A 109 16.36 18.85 -3.57
CA PRO A 109 16.53 17.94 -4.71
C PRO A 109 15.65 16.69 -4.67
N GLY A 110 14.67 16.60 -3.79
CA GLY A 110 13.84 15.42 -3.58
C GLY A 110 14.50 14.37 -2.67
N PRO A 111 13.91 13.17 -2.56
CA PRO A 111 14.41 12.15 -1.64
C PRO A 111 15.73 11.50 -2.04
N TYR A 112 16.13 11.66 -3.31
CA TYR A 112 17.33 11.06 -3.88
C TYR A 112 18.09 12.09 -4.73
N PRO A 113 19.09 12.78 -4.17
CA PRO A 113 19.86 13.82 -4.88
C PRO A 113 20.45 13.35 -6.20
N ILE A 114 20.88 12.10 -6.31
CA ILE A 114 21.43 11.51 -7.56
C ILE A 114 20.49 11.66 -8.77
N ILE A 115 19.17 11.73 -8.56
CA ILE A 115 18.19 11.89 -9.64
C ILE A 115 18.17 13.35 -10.11
N ALA A 116 18.25 14.31 -9.19
CA ALA A 116 18.31 15.72 -9.53
C ALA A 116 19.66 16.12 -10.15
N GLU A 117 20.74 15.43 -9.80
CA GLU A 117 22.10 15.67 -10.31
C GLU A 117 22.36 15.02 -11.67
N GLU A 118 21.62 13.97 -12.02
CA GLU A 118 21.84 13.24 -13.27
C GLU A 118 21.44 14.09 -14.49
N PRO A 119 22.37 14.46 -15.40
CA PRO A 119 22.04 15.33 -16.52
C PRO A 119 21.16 14.68 -17.59
N ASP A 120 21.29 13.38 -17.78
CA ASP A 120 20.51 12.61 -18.74
C ASP A 120 19.12 12.27 -18.15
N LEU A 121 18.05 12.76 -18.80
CA LEU A 121 16.67 12.53 -18.37
C LEU A 121 16.27 11.05 -18.40
N GLU A 122 16.72 10.29 -19.39
CA GLU A 122 16.43 8.85 -19.50
C GLU A 122 17.08 8.10 -18.34
N GLN A 123 18.36 8.42 -18.04
CA GLN A 123 19.09 7.82 -16.93
C GLN A 123 18.49 8.24 -15.57
N ALA A 124 18.15 9.52 -15.38
CA ALA A 124 17.49 10.00 -14.15
C ALA A 124 16.15 9.28 -13.91
N THR A 125 15.35 9.09 -14.97
CA THR A 125 14.06 8.41 -14.90
C THR A 125 14.23 6.93 -14.56
N TRP A 126 15.23 6.28 -15.14
CA TRP A 126 15.56 4.89 -14.84
C TRP A 126 16.01 4.68 -13.40
N LEU A 127 16.91 5.53 -12.89
CA LEU A 127 17.34 5.47 -11.49
C LEU A 127 16.18 5.68 -10.53
N ALA A 128 15.29 6.63 -10.83
CA ALA A 128 14.08 6.85 -10.04
C ALA A 128 13.16 5.62 -10.04
N PHE A 129 13.00 4.97 -11.20
CA PHE A 129 12.21 3.73 -11.30
C PHE A 129 12.84 2.60 -10.48
N LEU A 130 14.15 2.38 -10.55
CA LEU A 130 14.83 1.34 -9.78
C LEU A 130 14.69 1.57 -8.26
N LEU A 131 14.88 2.81 -7.79
CA LEU A 131 14.72 3.18 -6.39
C LEU A 131 13.28 3.01 -5.89
N ALA A 132 12.29 3.25 -6.74
CA ALA A 132 10.88 3.02 -6.42
C ALA A 132 10.51 1.53 -6.45
N LEU A 133 11.13 0.74 -7.34
CA LEU A 133 10.90 -0.70 -7.48
C LEU A 133 11.59 -1.49 -6.36
N ALA A 134 12.81 -1.11 -6.00
CA ALA A 134 13.68 -1.85 -5.10
C ALA A 134 14.30 -0.92 -4.02
N PRO A 135 13.49 -0.30 -3.15
CA PRO A 135 13.99 0.63 -2.14
C PRO A 135 14.99 -0.01 -1.16
N GLU A 136 14.92 -1.32 -0.97
CA GLU A 136 15.89 -2.09 -0.17
C GLU A 136 17.27 -2.21 -0.82
N LEU A 137 17.40 -1.94 -2.12
CA LEU A 137 18.67 -1.91 -2.85
C LEU A 137 19.18 -0.47 -3.05
N ARG A 138 18.66 0.49 -2.31
CA ARG A 138 18.96 1.91 -2.47
C ARG A 138 20.47 2.19 -2.50
N GLU A 139 21.21 1.75 -1.50
CA GLU A 139 22.64 2.00 -1.38
C GLU A 139 23.40 1.46 -2.60
N LEU A 140 23.08 0.24 -3.03
CA LEU A 140 23.68 -0.36 -4.22
C LEU A 140 23.37 0.44 -5.49
N ILE A 141 22.11 0.88 -5.64
CA ILE A 141 21.69 1.66 -6.83
C ILE A 141 22.37 3.03 -6.85
N GLU A 142 22.49 3.71 -5.70
CA GLU A 142 23.17 5.00 -5.56
C GLU A 142 24.67 4.87 -5.84
N GLU A 143 25.31 3.78 -5.44
CA GLU A 143 26.73 3.52 -5.64
C GLU A 143 27.03 3.12 -7.10
N THR A 144 26.28 2.15 -7.65
CA THR A 144 26.58 1.57 -8.97
C THR A 144 26.00 2.34 -10.14
N ARG A 145 24.91 3.12 -9.90
CA ARG A 145 24.17 3.90 -10.90
C ARG A 145 23.91 3.08 -12.19
N PRO A 146 23.16 1.95 -12.11
CA PRO A 146 22.93 1.08 -13.25
C PRO A 146 22.41 1.86 -14.47
N ARG A 147 23.01 1.67 -15.64
CA ARG A 147 22.65 2.43 -16.83
C ARG A 147 21.40 1.89 -17.50
N TRP A 148 20.62 2.81 -18.08
CA TRP A 148 19.37 2.45 -18.76
C TRP A 148 19.58 1.48 -19.92
N GLU A 149 20.61 1.72 -20.76
CA GLU A 149 20.85 0.99 -21.99
C GLU A 149 21.26 -0.46 -21.74
N ASP A 150 22.08 -0.71 -20.73
CA ASP A 150 22.79 -1.97 -20.51
C ASP A 150 22.63 -2.56 -19.11
N ALA A 151 21.63 -2.06 -18.31
CA ALA A 151 21.41 -2.58 -16.97
C ALA A 151 21.16 -4.10 -16.99
N ASP A 152 21.98 -4.81 -16.21
CA ASP A 152 21.78 -6.22 -15.94
C ASP A 152 20.58 -6.41 -15.01
N LEU A 153 19.47 -6.87 -15.57
CA LEU A 153 18.25 -7.12 -14.79
C LEU A 153 18.34 -8.41 -13.96
N ASP A 154 19.29 -9.31 -14.28
CA ASP A 154 19.47 -10.55 -13.52
C ASP A 154 20.10 -10.28 -12.15
N ALA A 155 20.70 -9.09 -11.95
CA ALA A 155 21.16 -8.61 -10.64
C ALA A 155 19.98 -8.28 -9.67
N LEU A 156 18.76 -8.12 -10.19
CA LEU A 156 17.57 -7.89 -9.37
C LEU A 156 16.94 -9.22 -8.92
N PRO A 157 16.25 -9.24 -7.76
CA PRO A 157 15.38 -10.35 -7.40
C PRO A 157 14.39 -10.67 -8.53
N GLU A 158 14.15 -11.95 -8.83
CA GLU A 158 13.37 -12.42 -9.99
C GLU A 158 12.04 -11.68 -10.19
N ALA A 159 11.28 -11.44 -9.12
CA ALA A 159 10.01 -10.72 -9.20
C ALA A 159 10.20 -9.27 -9.67
N LYS A 160 11.29 -8.61 -9.26
CA LYS A 160 11.63 -7.23 -9.63
C LYS A 160 12.20 -7.16 -11.04
N ALA A 161 13.01 -8.14 -11.44
CA ALA A 161 13.51 -8.28 -12.81
C ALA A 161 12.35 -8.38 -13.82
N ARG A 162 11.31 -9.17 -13.50
CA ARG A 162 10.09 -9.25 -14.32
C ARG A 162 9.37 -7.90 -14.44
N THR A 163 9.27 -7.15 -13.37
CA THR A 163 8.66 -5.81 -13.38
C THR A 163 9.49 -4.84 -14.19
N ALA A 164 10.83 -4.87 -14.06
CA ALA A 164 11.75 -4.04 -14.84
C ALA A 164 11.70 -4.37 -16.35
N THR A 165 11.55 -5.65 -16.70
CA THR A 165 11.31 -6.07 -18.10
C THR A 165 9.98 -5.54 -18.63
N ALA A 166 8.91 -5.59 -17.83
CA ALA A 166 7.62 -5.02 -18.21
C ALA A 166 7.69 -3.48 -18.36
N TYR A 167 8.48 -2.81 -17.53
CA TYR A 167 8.75 -1.38 -17.63
C TYR A 167 9.46 -1.05 -18.96
N ARG A 168 10.53 -1.75 -19.32
CA ARG A 168 11.21 -1.58 -20.60
C ARG A 168 10.27 -1.76 -21.80
N ALA A 169 9.41 -2.78 -21.75
CA ALA A 169 8.41 -3.00 -22.79
C ALA A 169 7.34 -1.90 -22.84
N TRP A 170 6.99 -1.31 -21.69
CA TRP A 170 6.06 -0.17 -21.61
C TRP A 170 6.69 1.09 -22.22
N VAL A 171 7.95 1.39 -21.90
CA VAL A 171 8.72 2.50 -22.49
C VAL A 171 8.90 2.34 -23.99
N ALA A 172 9.27 1.15 -24.45
CA ALA A 172 9.47 0.88 -25.88
C ALA A 172 8.21 1.17 -26.72
N ARG A 173 7.01 0.99 -26.16
CA ARG A 173 5.75 1.36 -26.86
C ARG A 173 5.54 2.87 -26.98
N ALA A 174 6.12 3.65 -26.09
CA ALA A 174 6.03 5.11 -26.12
C ALA A 174 7.15 5.76 -26.95
N GLY A 175 8.25 5.02 -27.20
CA GLY A 175 9.45 5.50 -27.90
C GLY A 175 10.61 5.76 -26.95
N SER A 176 10.38 6.48 -25.86
CA SER A 176 11.37 6.78 -24.81
C SER A 176 10.70 6.91 -23.43
N GLN A 177 11.50 6.96 -22.36
CA GLN A 177 11.00 7.27 -21.03
C GLN A 177 10.45 8.71 -21.00
N ALA A 178 11.17 9.65 -21.61
CA ALA A 178 10.72 11.04 -21.68
C ALA A 178 9.32 11.16 -22.31
N GLU A 179 9.06 10.47 -23.42
CA GLU A 179 7.74 10.46 -24.08
C GLU A 179 6.67 9.78 -23.21
N ALA A 180 7.02 8.65 -22.59
CA ALA A 180 6.10 7.90 -21.74
C ALA A 180 5.62 8.71 -20.52
N PHE A 181 6.51 9.53 -19.92
CA PHE A 181 6.22 10.33 -18.72
C PHE A 181 5.71 11.74 -19.04
N THR A 182 6.10 12.34 -20.17
CA THR A 182 5.60 13.66 -20.56
C THR A 182 4.13 13.64 -20.97
N GLY A 183 3.75 12.64 -21.77
CA GLY A 183 2.38 12.52 -22.28
C GLY A 183 1.98 13.68 -23.20
N GLU A 184 0.71 14.07 -23.15
CA GLU A 184 0.18 15.14 -24.01
C GLU A 184 0.57 16.54 -23.50
N ALA A 185 0.93 17.44 -24.42
CA ALA A 185 1.32 18.81 -24.08
C ALA A 185 0.19 19.61 -23.38
N SER A 186 -1.07 19.24 -23.62
CA SER A 186 -2.25 19.88 -23.02
C SER A 186 -2.51 19.46 -21.55
N TRP A 187 -1.77 18.49 -21.03
CA TRP A 187 -2.00 18.03 -19.66
C TRP A 187 -1.42 19.01 -18.64
N THR A 188 -2.25 19.35 -17.64
CA THR A 188 -1.74 20.01 -16.42
C THR A 188 -0.83 19.06 -15.65
N PRO A 189 0.02 19.57 -14.74
CA PRO A 189 0.86 18.73 -13.87
C PRO A 189 0.08 17.65 -13.11
N GLU A 190 -1.13 17.98 -12.63
CA GLU A 190 -2.01 17.07 -11.89
C GLU A 190 -2.56 15.97 -12.80
N ARG A 191 -3.08 16.36 -13.98
CA ARG A 191 -3.57 15.39 -14.96
C ARG A 191 -2.48 14.49 -15.47
N ARG A 192 -1.27 15.01 -15.65
CA ARG A 192 -0.10 14.23 -16.05
C ARG A 192 0.24 13.20 -14.99
N PHE A 193 0.29 13.60 -13.72
CA PHE A 193 0.52 12.67 -12.61
C PHE A 193 -0.51 11.53 -12.62
N GLU A 194 -1.80 11.84 -12.67
CA GLU A 194 -2.89 10.87 -12.68
C GLU A 194 -2.80 9.90 -13.86
N ARG A 195 -2.61 10.44 -15.07
CA ARG A 195 -2.55 9.63 -16.30
C ARG A 195 -1.33 8.72 -16.34
N VAL A 196 -0.17 9.20 -15.92
CA VAL A 196 1.04 8.36 -15.87
C VAL A 196 0.91 7.32 -14.77
N PHE A 197 0.37 7.68 -13.60
CA PHE A 197 0.10 6.72 -12.52
C PHE A 197 -0.80 5.56 -12.96
N GLU A 198 -1.85 5.84 -13.74
CA GLU A 198 -2.73 4.80 -14.31
C GLU A 198 -1.99 3.93 -15.34
N ARG A 199 -1.21 4.55 -16.25
CA ARG A 199 -0.53 3.87 -17.36
C ARG A 199 0.62 2.98 -16.92
N ILE A 200 1.31 3.33 -15.82
CA ILE A 200 2.45 2.58 -15.27
C ILE A 200 2.01 1.48 -14.28
N ALA A 201 0.77 1.05 -14.33
CA ALA A 201 0.25 -0.07 -13.54
C ALA A 201 0.79 -1.41 -14.07
N LEU A 202 2.09 -1.63 -13.92
CA LEU A 202 2.80 -2.81 -14.39
C LEU A 202 2.68 -3.98 -13.41
N PRO A 203 2.73 -5.25 -13.88
CA PRO A 203 2.76 -6.41 -12.99
C PRO A 203 3.89 -6.31 -11.96
N GLY A 204 3.57 -6.43 -10.68
CA GLY A 204 4.54 -6.36 -9.58
C GLY A 204 4.97 -4.94 -9.18
N PHE A 205 4.55 -3.89 -9.89
CA PHE A 205 4.82 -2.52 -9.51
C PHE A 205 3.66 -1.99 -8.65
N THR A 206 3.90 -1.90 -7.35
CA THR A 206 2.88 -1.56 -6.36
C THR A 206 2.38 -0.11 -6.49
N ARG A 207 1.21 0.19 -5.92
CA ARG A 207 0.71 1.56 -5.81
C ARG A 207 1.75 2.50 -5.17
N ALA A 208 2.34 2.09 -4.03
CA ALA A 208 3.36 2.89 -3.34
C ALA A 208 4.60 3.14 -4.22
N GLY A 209 5.06 2.13 -4.97
CA GLY A 209 6.16 2.29 -5.92
C GLY A 209 5.84 3.29 -7.03
N ARG A 210 4.65 3.18 -7.66
CA ARG A 210 4.19 4.11 -8.71
C ARG A 210 4.09 5.54 -8.18
N TYR A 211 3.49 5.70 -7.01
CA TYR A 211 3.30 7.00 -6.37
C TYR A 211 4.65 7.63 -6.01
N GLY A 212 5.52 6.86 -5.36
CA GLY A 212 6.87 7.28 -4.99
C GLY A 212 7.74 7.67 -6.19
N LEU A 213 7.64 6.92 -7.31
CA LEU A 213 8.33 7.26 -8.55
C LEU A 213 7.93 8.66 -9.06
N LEU A 214 6.62 8.90 -9.19
CA LEU A 214 6.13 10.17 -9.77
C LEU A 214 6.41 11.37 -8.84
N THR A 215 6.23 11.20 -7.53
CA THR A 215 6.56 12.27 -6.56
C THR A 215 8.06 12.55 -6.52
N THR A 216 8.91 11.53 -6.64
CA THR A 216 10.37 11.68 -6.72
C THR A 216 10.80 12.43 -7.97
N LEU A 217 10.27 12.06 -9.14
CA LEU A 217 10.56 12.75 -10.40
C LEU A 217 10.06 14.20 -10.41
N GLY A 218 8.91 14.47 -9.79
CA GLY A 218 8.39 15.82 -9.59
C GLY A 218 9.28 16.65 -8.67
N ALA A 219 9.63 16.12 -7.49
CA ALA A 219 10.49 16.78 -6.51
C ALA A 219 11.91 17.07 -7.05
N ALA A 220 12.45 16.16 -7.86
CA ALA A 220 13.73 16.34 -8.53
C ALA A 220 13.67 17.30 -9.74
N GLY A 221 12.47 17.83 -10.07
CA GLY A 221 12.28 18.77 -11.20
C GLY A 221 12.46 18.12 -12.58
N ARG A 222 12.36 16.78 -12.68
CA ARG A 222 12.54 16.07 -13.97
C ARG A 222 11.32 16.13 -14.86
N TYR A 223 10.13 16.06 -14.26
CA TYR A 223 8.85 16.21 -14.94
C TYR A 223 7.92 17.07 -14.11
N PRO A 224 7.00 17.84 -14.73
CA PRO A 224 6.01 18.63 -14.01
C PRO A 224 4.89 17.70 -13.50
N PHE A 225 5.14 17.01 -12.40
CA PHE A 225 4.17 16.18 -11.70
C PHE A 225 3.70 16.83 -10.42
N THR A 226 2.39 16.93 -10.25
CA THR A 226 1.74 17.36 -9.02
C THR A 226 0.62 16.37 -8.68
N ALA A 227 0.67 15.75 -7.53
CA ALA A 227 -0.40 14.86 -7.10
C ALA A 227 -1.63 15.68 -6.69
N ASN A 228 -2.83 15.26 -7.10
CA ASN A 228 -4.12 15.84 -6.73
C ASN A 228 -4.96 14.92 -5.82
N SER A 229 -4.47 13.72 -5.56
CA SER A 229 -5.07 12.70 -4.68
C SER A 229 -4.01 11.73 -4.19
N VAL A 230 -4.29 10.96 -3.15
CA VAL A 230 -3.36 9.94 -2.62
C VAL A 230 -3.41 8.64 -3.42
N GLN A 231 -4.42 8.47 -4.29
CA GLN A 231 -4.59 7.27 -5.12
C GLN A 231 -4.77 5.98 -4.29
N PHE A 232 -5.73 5.96 -3.38
CA PHE A 232 -6.06 4.79 -2.53
C PHE A 232 -6.67 3.62 -3.32
N VAL A 233 -5.93 3.02 -4.25
CA VAL A 233 -6.42 1.96 -5.15
C VAL A 233 -6.12 0.54 -4.68
N GLU A 234 -5.15 0.36 -3.78
CA GLU A 234 -4.70 -0.92 -3.24
C GLU A 234 -4.55 -0.81 -1.72
N ASP A 235 -4.78 -1.91 -0.99
CA ASP A 235 -4.58 -1.94 0.47
C ASP A 235 -3.08 -2.12 0.79
N ASP A 236 -2.36 -1.02 0.88
CA ASP A 236 -0.97 -0.95 1.33
C ASP A 236 -0.83 -0.24 2.70
N ALA A 237 0.40 -0.01 3.15
CA ALA A 237 0.68 0.63 4.43
C ALA A 237 0.04 2.03 4.53
N THR A 238 0.11 2.83 3.46
CA THR A 238 -0.52 4.16 3.40
C THR A 238 -2.02 4.07 3.58
N VAL A 239 -2.69 3.20 2.80
CA VAL A 239 -4.14 3.04 2.82
C VAL A 239 -4.63 2.53 4.16
N LEU A 240 -3.94 1.56 4.75
CA LEU A 240 -4.28 1.02 6.07
C LEU A 240 -4.11 2.09 7.17
N ALA A 241 -3.05 2.88 7.10
CA ALA A 241 -2.82 3.99 8.02
C ALA A 241 -3.86 5.11 7.85
N ALA A 242 -4.16 5.51 6.62
CA ALA A 242 -5.20 6.49 6.33
C ALA A 242 -6.59 6.03 6.81
N LYS A 243 -6.97 4.78 6.55
CA LYS A 243 -8.22 4.19 7.07
C LYS A 243 -8.28 4.27 8.60
N ARG A 244 -7.15 4.06 9.28
CA ARG A 244 -7.06 4.14 10.74
C ARG A 244 -7.17 5.58 11.24
N ALA A 245 -6.44 6.53 10.63
CA ALA A 245 -6.42 7.92 11.06
C ALA A 245 -7.74 8.64 10.74
N LEU A 246 -8.23 8.47 9.52
CA LEU A 246 -9.40 9.18 8.97
C LEU A 246 -10.72 8.42 9.20
N VAL A 247 -10.68 7.18 9.72
CA VAL A 247 -11.86 6.35 10.04
C VAL A 247 -12.83 6.24 8.87
N SER A 248 -12.35 5.77 7.73
CA SER A 248 -13.19 5.48 6.56
C SER A 248 -12.74 4.20 5.87
N GLY A 249 -13.70 3.32 5.55
CA GLY A 249 -13.50 2.14 4.70
C GLY A 249 -13.88 2.38 3.24
N ASP A 250 -14.69 3.40 2.99
CA ASP A 250 -15.07 3.82 1.64
C ASP A 250 -13.96 4.64 0.99
N ARG A 251 -13.56 4.26 -0.22
CA ARG A 251 -12.44 4.87 -0.93
C ARG A 251 -12.70 6.34 -1.28
N MET A 252 -13.86 6.66 -1.79
CA MET A 252 -14.19 8.03 -2.20
C MET A 252 -14.21 8.98 -1.00
N LEU A 253 -14.78 8.51 0.11
CA LEU A 253 -14.80 9.26 1.36
C LEU A 253 -13.40 9.39 1.95
N LEU A 254 -12.56 8.36 1.82
CA LEU A 254 -11.17 8.39 2.29
C LEU A 254 -10.35 9.43 1.52
N GLU A 255 -10.45 9.45 0.19
CA GLU A 255 -9.80 10.47 -0.66
C GLU A 255 -10.26 11.88 -0.30
N ARG A 256 -11.57 12.07 -0.10
CA ARG A 256 -12.12 13.38 0.29
C ARG A 256 -11.57 13.83 1.65
N ARG A 257 -11.60 12.96 2.66
CA ARG A 257 -11.07 13.28 3.99
C ARG A 257 -9.56 13.54 3.98
N ALA A 258 -8.81 12.82 3.14
CA ALA A 258 -7.38 13.06 2.95
C ALA A 258 -7.15 14.45 2.34
N LYS A 259 -7.97 14.84 1.36
CA LYS A 259 -7.90 16.17 0.76
C LYS A 259 -8.25 17.27 1.77
N ASP A 260 -9.37 17.11 2.49
CA ASP A 260 -9.79 18.05 3.53
C ASP A 260 -8.70 18.22 4.61
N PHE A 261 -8.03 17.12 4.97
CA PHE A 261 -6.93 17.15 5.92
C PHE A 261 -5.67 17.84 5.36
N ALA A 262 -5.28 17.55 4.11
CA ALA A 262 -4.15 18.20 3.46
C ALA A 262 -4.35 19.72 3.36
N GLU A 263 -5.55 20.15 2.95
CA GLU A 263 -5.93 21.57 2.87
C GLU A 263 -5.86 22.25 4.26
N ALA A 264 -6.40 21.62 5.30
CA ALA A 264 -6.39 22.16 6.66
C ALA A 264 -4.97 22.22 7.26
N ALA A 265 -4.09 21.32 6.85
CA ALA A 265 -2.69 21.24 7.29
C ALA A 265 -1.72 22.08 6.45
N ASP A 266 -2.22 22.76 5.42
CA ASP A 266 -1.41 23.49 4.43
C ASP A 266 -0.29 22.62 3.83
N LEU A 267 -0.64 21.38 3.48
CA LEU A 267 0.29 20.39 2.94
C LEU A 267 0.00 20.04 1.49
N PRO A 268 1.03 19.82 0.67
CA PRO A 268 0.85 19.11 -0.58
C PRO A 268 0.25 17.73 -0.32
N ILE A 269 -0.81 17.35 -1.05
CA ILE A 269 -1.47 16.05 -0.81
C ILE A 269 -0.52 14.86 -0.95
N ALA A 270 0.56 15.01 -1.73
CA ALA A 270 1.62 14.04 -1.88
C ALA A 270 2.33 13.70 -0.56
N ALA A 271 2.40 14.63 0.39
CA ALA A 271 3.01 14.39 1.69
C ALA A 271 2.24 13.35 2.51
N LEU A 272 0.93 13.23 2.29
CA LEU A 272 0.09 12.27 3.00
C LEU A 272 0.47 10.82 2.68
N ASP A 273 0.92 10.54 1.45
CA ASP A 273 1.29 9.18 1.06
C ASP A 273 2.41 8.64 1.94
N ARG A 274 3.54 9.30 1.95
CA ARG A 274 4.70 8.88 2.77
C ARG A 274 4.45 9.09 4.26
N GLY A 275 3.79 10.19 4.64
CA GLY A 275 3.48 10.48 6.04
C GLY A 275 2.64 9.38 6.69
N PHE A 276 1.55 8.95 6.05
CA PHE A 276 0.73 7.84 6.53
C PHE A 276 1.49 6.50 6.51
N ALA A 277 2.29 6.23 5.47
CA ALA A 277 3.07 4.99 5.39
C ALA A 277 4.04 4.88 6.58
N VAL A 278 4.82 5.92 6.85
CA VAL A 278 5.79 5.95 7.95
C VAL A 278 5.10 5.89 9.31
N TRP A 279 4.08 6.72 9.52
CA TRP A 279 3.31 6.70 10.77
C TRP A 279 2.64 5.36 11.04
N GLY A 280 2.11 4.73 9.98
CA GLY A 280 1.35 3.48 10.06
C GLY A 280 2.18 2.22 10.18
N THR A 281 3.48 2.27 9.88
CA THR A 281 4.36 1.09 9.88
C THR A 281 5.08 0.96 11.21
N PRO A 282 4.94 -0.17 11.93
CA PRO A 282 5.67 -0.41 13.16
C PRO A 282 7.18 -0.47 12.91
N GLY A 283 7.95 0.23 13.75
CA GLY A 283 9.41 0.24 13.67
C GLY A 283 10.00 1.25 12.68
N GLU A 284 9.18 1.92 11.89
CA GLU A 284 9.63 3.08 11.09
C GLU A 284 9.97 4.24 12.03
N HIS A 285 11.15 4.81 11.82
CA HIS A 285 11.62 5.95 12.62
C HIS A 285 10.96 7.23 12.14
N VAL A 286 10.41 7.98 13.09
CA VAL A 286 9.97 9.36 12.90
C VAL A 286 10.85 10.22 13.79
N ASP A 287 11.56 11.16 13.20
CA ASP A 287 12.37 12.12 13.96
C ASP A 287 11.45 13.17 14.60
N LEU A 288 11.24 13.03 15.89
CA LEU A 288 10.43 13.95 16.69
C LEU A 288 11.21 15.20 17.15
N THR A 289 12.48 15.34 16.78
CA THR A 289 13.26 16.54 17.09
C THR A 289 13.04 17.67 16.07
N VAL A 290 12.45 17.32 14.92
CA VAL A 290 12.04 18.30 13.92
C VAL A 290 10.69 18.88 14.32
N ASP A 291 10.64 20.20 14.50
CA ASP A 291 9.38 20.88 14.78
C ASP A 291 8.36 20.63 13.66
N PRO A 292 7.13 20.30 14.00
CA PRO A 292 6.07 20.13 13.00
C PRO A 292 5.85 21.39 12.19
N ALA A 293 5.61 21.25 10.89
CA ALA A 293 5.22 22.38 10.05
C ALA A 293 4.00 23.10 10.69
N PRO A 294 3.96 24.45 10.70
CA PRO A 294 2.93 25.20 11.43
C PRO A 294 1.50 24.83 11.07
N GLY A 295 1.23 24.60 9.78
CA GLY A 295 -0.09 24.14 9.30
C GLY A 295 -0.44 22.76 9.85
N VAL A 296 0.53 21.83 9.90
CA VAL A 296 0.34 20.48 10.46
C VAL A 296 0.07 20.54 11.96
N ALA A 297 0.86 21.32 12.71
CA ALA A 297 0.66 21.50 14.15
C ALA A 297 -0.75 22.06 14.45
N ALA A 298 -1.15 23.09 13.71
CA ALA A 298 -2.48 23.71 13.84
C ALA A 298 -3.62 22.72 13.51
N ALA A 299 -3.51 21.99 12.37
CA ALA A 299 -4.51 21.02 11.95
C ALA A 299 -4.66 19.87 12.96
N LEU A 300 -3.56 19.40 13.53
CA LEU A 300 -3.53 18.34 14.53
C LEU A 300 -3.75 18.85 15.96
N ARG A 301 -3.82 20.17 16.19
CA ARG A 301 -4.02 20.78 17.54
C ARG A 301 -2.99 20.30 18.55
N ILE A 302 -1.73 20.27 18.14
CA ILE A 302 -0.56 19.96 18.95
C ILE A 302 0.33 21.19 19.07
N GLY A 303 0.95 21.41 20.21
CA GLY A 303 1.79 22.60 20.50
C GLY A 303 1.54 23.14 21.88
#